data_4afb4440b0dc17a24ee671eca23b8279
#
_entry.id   4afb4440b0dc17a24ee671eca23b8279
#
_cell.length_a   1.000
_cell.length_b   1.000
_cell.length_c   1.000
_cell.angle_alpha   90.00
_cell.angle_beta   90.00
_cell.angle_gamma   90.00
#
_symmetry.space_group_name_H-M   'P 1'
#
loop_
_entity.id
_entity.type
_entity.pdbx_description
1 polymer ?
#
loop_
_entity_poly.entity_id
_entity_poly.type
_entity_poly.pdbx_seq_one_letter_code
_entity_poly.pdbx_strand_id
1 'polypeptide(L)'
;MEEVFTKRDLMMFLNEVKRQGIDHFTVVEPYFKTKMLDIELKGGRYEVTLSGKSDFGPYPSKDKYWDVSDVPDFYSYKDCLISSGLVKFDNWSKFEDWIGYFYKSEIDPSFASKSIFLSIDTNMAYYRLISRRFPIENNGYNIQASDFDYLLSSIVEGEIDHHIKDKYSNMDIKMMGMYTKIGDIRYNFNNRGKLMTRKAKFATQELNYLRGKLNAARVKGNVSKTDSEKNDIWIIESLEQFGWTKNINVGFISADRNMGNHAENAEIPYFILEIPHNIPRKNVVNEDVIKNLLHDLALIFGAVKLPELETTMFGVWGGKTDFDYRNESVKAWVNPNSSLEKGLKKDVKILRSLKGP
;
A
#
# COMPACT_ATOMS: atom_id res chain seq x y z
N MET A 1 13.74 10.89 -20.80
CA MET A 1 12.91 9.69 -21.12
C MET A 1 11.64 9.74 -20.31
N GLU A 2 10.53 9.32 -20.90
CA GLU A 2 9.28 9.09 -20.18
C GLU A 2 8.84 7.63 -20.44
N GLU A 3 8.68 6.84 -19.38
CA GLU A 3 8.43 5.41 -19.48
C GLU A 3 7.55 4.92 -18.33
N VAL A 4 6.68 3.93 -18.60
CA VAL A 4 5.86 3.29 -17.59
C VAL A 4 6.53 1.99 -17.15
N PHE A 5 6.82 1.91 -15.86
CA PHE A 5 7.40 0.75 -15.20
C PHE A 5 6.33 0.06 -14.37
N THR A 6 6.12 -1.24 -14.60
CA THR A 6 5.38 -2.08 -13.68
C THR A 6 6.19 -2.29 -12.39
N LYS A 7 5.58 -2.80 -11.33
CA LYS A 7 6.30 -3.17 -10.10
C LYS A 7 7.53 -4.05 -10.39
N ARG A 8 7.42 -4.98 -11.34
CA ARG A 8 8.55 -5.83 -11.76
C ARG A 8 9.64 -5.00 -12.43
N ASP A 9 9.24 -4.06 -13.26
CA ASP A 9 10.19 -3.24 -14.02
C ASP A 9 10.89 -2.19 -13.13
N LEU A 10 10.32 -1.84 -11.95
CA LEU A 10 10.98 -0.99 -10.95
C LEU A 10 12.26 -1.61 -10.38
N MET A 11 12.36 -2.94 -10.33
CA MET A 11 13.62 -3.62 -9.98
C MET A 11 14.73 -3.30 -11.00
N MET A 12 14.37 -3.24 -12.28
CA MET A 12 15.32 -2.85 -13.33
C MET A 12 15.81 -1.42 -13.14
N PHE A 13 14.92 -0.50 -12.75
CA PHE A 13 15.29 0.87 -12.42
C PHE A 13 16.31 0.92 -11.27
N LEU A 14 16.06 0.23 -10.18
CA LEU A 14 16.97 0.16 -9.03
C LEU A 14 18.32 -0.49 -9.40
N ASN A 15 18.29 -1.55 -10.20
CA ASN A 15 19.50 -2.21 -10.69
C ASN A 15 20.32 -1.29 -11.58
N GLU A 16 19.69 -0.45 -12.41
CA GLU A 16 20.39 0.53 -13.23
C GLU A 16 21.03 1.63 -12.39
N VAL A 17 20.33 2.15 -11.37
CA VAL A 17 20.88 3.10 -10.39
C VAL A 17 22.16 2.54 -9.77
N LYS A 18 22.11 1.27 -9.33
CA LYS A 18 23.25 0.54 -8.78
C LYS A 18 24.41 0.39 -9.77
N ARG A 19 24.09 0.03 -11.03
CA ARG A 19 25.08 -0.13 -12.10
C ARG A 19 25.78 1.17 -12.46
N GLN A 20 25.11 2.31 -12.29
CA GLN A 20 25.70 3.64 -12.48
C GLN A 20 26.60 4.08 -11.31
N GLY A 21 26.76 3.25 -10.28
CA GLY A 21 27.54 3.55 -9.08
C GLY A 21 26.88 4.63 -8.20
N ILE A 22 25.57 4.81 -8.33
CA ILE A 22 24.81 5.73 -7.48
C ILE A 22 24.41 4.95 -6.23
N ASP A 23 25.09 5.20 -5.15
CA ASP A 23 24.91 4.53 -3.85
C ASP A 23 24.03 5.32 -2.87
N HIS A 24 23.68 6.57 -3.23
CA HIS A 24 22.86 7.45 -2.41
C HIS A 24 21.85 8.25 -3.25
N PHE A 25 20.61 8.32 -2.78
CA PHE A 25 19.59 9.22 -3.32
C PHE A 25 18.50 9.53 -2.28
N THR A 26 17.84 10.67 -2.48
CA THR A 26 16.73 11.12 -1.62
C THR A 26 15.38 10.99 -2.33
N VAL A 27 14.32 10.89 -1.54
CA VAL A 27 12.93 10.94 -2.03
C VAL A 27 12.26 12.17 -1.45
N VAL A 28 11.72 13.01 -2.31
CA VAL A 28 11.13 14.32 -1.97
C VAL A 28 9.67 14.36 -2.45
N GLU A 29 8.75 14.74 -1.55
CA GLU A 29 7.35 14.95 -1.93
C GLU A 29 7.18 16.25 -2.72
N PRO A 30 6.18 16.33 -3.63
CA PRO A 30 6.08 17.45 -4.57
C PRO A 30 5.41 18.70 -3.99
N TYR A 31 4.60 18.60 -2.93
CA TYR A 31 3.73 19.69 -2.48
C TYR A 31 4.49 20.79 -1.76
N PHE A 32 5.33 20.44 -0.81
CA PHE A 32 6.14 21.38 0.00
C PHE A 32 7.63 21.16 -0.16
N LYS A 33 8.02 20.15 -0.95
CA LYS A 33 9.40 19.72 -1.19
C LYS A 33 10.07 19.19 0.07
N THR A 34 9.30 18.55 0.92
CA THR A 34 9.82 17.88 2.10
C THR A 34 10.61 16.65 1.68
N LYS A 35 11.83 16.51 2.19
CA LYS A 35 12.58 15.26 2.09
C LYS A 35 11.88 14.21 2.94
N MET A 36 11.44 13.13 2.32
CA MET A 36 10.78 12.01 3.02
C MET A 36 11.78 10.95 3.44
N LEU A 37 12.70 10.62 2.55
CA LEU A 37 13.64 9.53 2.70
C LEU A 37 15.04 9.96 2.26
N ASP A 38 16.01 9.35 2.92
CA ASP A 38 17.41 9.33 2.54
C ASP A 38 17.82 7.86 2.41
N ILE A 39 18.25 7.43 1.24
CA ILE A 39 18.48 6.02 0.90
C ILE A 39 19.94 5.83 0.50
N GLU A 40 20.66 4.99 1.24
CA GLU A 40 22.04 4.59 0.95
C GLU A 40 22.13 3.10 0.67
N LEU A 41 22.87 2.72 -0.38
CA LEU A 41 23.17 1.34 -0.70
C LEU A 41 24.46 0.92 0.01
N LYS A 42 24.34 0.01 0.99
CA LYS A 42 25.47 -0.51 1.78
C LYS A 42 25.47 -2.04 1.80
N GLY A 43 26.54 -2.64 1.34
CA GLY A 43 26.71 -4.10 1.41
C GLY A 43 25.60 -4.92 0.73
N GLY A 44 25.01 -4.38 -0.34
CA GLY A 44 23.92 -5.03 -1.08
C GLY A 44 22.52 -4.84 -0.47
N ARG A 45 22.42 -4.11 0.65
CA ARG A 45 21.14 -3.72 1.30
C ARG A 45 20.98 -2.20 1.26
N TYR A 46 19.76 -1.74 1.46
CA TYR A 46 19.45 -0.32 1.54
C TYR A 46 19.30 0.11 3.00
N GLU A 47 20.14 1.06 3.43
CA GLU A 47 19.94 1.81 4.68
C GLU A 47 19.03 2.98 4.36
N VAL A 48 17.89 3.07 5.04
CA VAL A 48 16.88 4.12 4.82
C VAL A 48 16.78 4.97 6.07
N THR A 49 17.05 6.26 5.95
CA THR A 49 16.81 7.26 7.00
C THR A 49 15.48 7.95 6.73
N LEU A 50 14.59 7.94 7.72
CA LEU A 50 13.22 8.43 7.63
C LEU A 50 13.09 9.85 8.19
N SER A 51 12.29 10.68 7.54
CA SER A 51 11.86 11.96 8.09
C SER A 51 10.81 11.75 9.17
N GLY A 52 10.88 12.55 10.23
CA GLY A 52 9.93 12.55 11.33
C GLY A 52 8.75 13.50 11.07
N LYS A 53 7.77 13.49 11.99
CA LYS A 53 6.58 14.34 11.90
C LYS A 53 6.93 15.83 11.85
N SER A 54 7.98 16.26 12.55
CA SER A 54 8.46 17.64 12.56
C SER A 54 9.01 18.12 11.20
N ASP A 55 9.47 17.21 10.36
CA ASP A 55 10.03 17.51 9.05
C ASP A 55 8.95 17.80 8.00
N PHE A 56 7.74 17.26 8.25
CA PHE A 56 6.53 17.63 7.53
C PHE A 56 6.00 18.92 8.14
N GLY A 57 6.45 20.07 7.63
CA GLY A 57 6.15 21.39 8.17
C GLY A 57 4.66 21.66 8.37
N PRO A 58 4.29 22.79 8.99
CA PRO A 58 2.91 23.14 9.21
C PRO A 58 2.23 23.32 7.84
N TYR A 59 1.36 22.38 7.52
CA TYR A 59 0.42 22.57 6.41
C TYR A 59 -0.46 23.80 6.74
N PRO A 60 -0.81 24.64 5.73
CA PRO A 60 -1.72 25.74 5.95
C PRO A 60 -2.97 25.27 6.69
N SER A 61 -3.34 25.97 7.77
CA SER A 61 -4.49 25.56 8.57
C SER A 61 -5.78 25.54 7.74
N LYS A 62 -6.65 24.56 8.01
CA LYS A 62 -7.95 24.38 7.31
C LYS A 62 -8.80 25.66 7.29
N ASP A 63 -8.63 26.53 8.27
CA ASP A 63 -9.47 27.72 8.47
C ASP A 63 -9.23 28.85 7.49
N LYS A 64 -8.12 28.83 6.75
CA LYS A 64 -7.78 29.89 5.78
C LYS A 64 -7.87 29.46 4.32
N TYR A 65 -7.85 28.17 4.03
CA TYR A 65 -7.67 27.70 2.67
C TYR A 65 -8.49 26.45 2.45
N TRP A 66 -9.40 26.55 1.51
CA TRP A 66 -10.22 25.50 1.05
C TRP A 66 -9.40 24.24 0.73
N ASP A 67 -9.72 23.17 1.41
CA ASP A 67 -9.37 21.77 1.16
C ASP A 67 -7.90 21.38 0.97
N VAL A 68 -6.98 21.98 1.70
CA VAL A 68 -5.62 21.45 1.87
C VAL A 68 -5.64 20.08 2.58
N SER A 69 -6.80 19.70 3.13
CA SER A 69 -6.99 18.39 3.78
C SER A 69 -6.73 17.19 2.85
N ASP A 70 -6.78 17.42 1.54
CA ASP A 70 -6.55 16.39 0.54
C ASP A 70 -5.07 16.29 0.09
N VAL A 71 -4.18 17.11 0.67
CA VAL A 71 -2.74 16.98 0.48
C VAL A 71 -2.22 15.90 1.42
N PRO A 72 -1.45 14.90 0.93
CA PRO A 72 -0.87 13.87 1.78
C PRO A 72 0.06 14.47 2.83
N ASP A 73 -0.13 14.05 4.07
CA ASP A 73 0.59 14.50 5.24
C ASP A 73 1.56 13.43 5.80
N PHE A 74 2.10 13.67 6.98
CA PHE A 74 2.93 12.71 7.70
C PHE A 74 2.21 11.38 7.95
N TYR A 75 0.89 11.38 8.19
CA TYR A 75 0.15 10.14 8.42
C TYR A 75 0.00 9.33 7.12
N SER A 76 -0.22 10.01 6.00
CA SER A 76 -0.20 9.38 4.67
C SER A 76 1.18 8.78 4.33
N TYR A 77 2.25 9.46 4.71
CA TYR A 77 3.62 8.95 4.60
C TYR A 77 3.83 7.72 5.48
N LYS A 78 3.41 7.76 6.75
CA LYS A 78 3.47 6.64 7.69
C LYS A 78 2.73 5.41 7.16
N ASP A 79 1.54 5.59 6.58
CA ASP A 79 0.79 4.52 5.95
C ASP A 79 1.61 3.85 4.83
N CYS A 80 2.34 4.62 4.00
CA CYS A 80 3.23 4.08 2.96
C CYS A 80 4.41 3.29 3.56
N LEU A 81 4.97 3.73 4.70
CA LEU A 81 6.04 3.00 5.38
C LEU A 81 5.57 1.64 5.89
N ILE A 82 4.33 1.58 6.40
CA ILE A 82 3.73 0.34 6.86
C ILE A 82 3.38 -0.56 5.67
N SER A 83 2.68 -0.05 4.67
CA SER A 83 2.23 -0.85 3.52
C SER A 83 3.37 -1.41 2.68
N SER A 84 4.48 -0.68 2.55
CA SER A 84 5.66 -1.14 1.82
C SER A 84 6.42 -2.29 2.51
N GLY A 85 6.22 -2.46 3.81
CA GLY A 85 6.97 -3.41 4.61
C GLY A 85 8.17 -2.82 5.34
N LEU A 86 8.43 -1.52 5.19
CA LEU A 86 9.58 -0.86 5.84
C LEU A 86 9.43 -0.77 7.35
N VAL A 87 8.21 -0.47 7.83
CA VAL A 87 7.88 -0.37 9.25
C VAL A 87 6.88 -1.46 9.62
N LYS A 88 7.18 -2.23 10.66
CA LYS A 88 6.28 -3.26 11.19
C LYS A 88 5.25 -2.63 12.14
N PHE A 89 4.13 -3.32 12.35
CA PHE A 89 3.19 -3.04 13.44
C PHE A 89 3.85 -3.26 14.80
N ASP A 90 3.44 -2.54 15.84
CA ASP A 90 4.10 -2.61 17.15
C ASP A 90 4.00 -4.02 17.79
N ASN A 91 2.92 -4.75 17.52
CA ASN A 91 2.70 -6.11 17.99
C ASN A 91 2.93 -7.19 16.92
N TRP A 92 3.81 -6.93 15.94
CA TRP A 92 4.03 -7.83 14.80
C TRP A 92 4.43 -9.25 15.21
N SER A 93 5.31 -9.42 16.20
CA SER A 93 5.73 -10.76 16.63
C SER A 93 4.57 -11.59 17.22
N LYS A 94 3.65 -10.95 17.93
CA LYS A 94 2.43 -11.62 18.42
C LYS A 94 1.52 -12.03 17.27
N PHE A 95 1.49 -11.23 16.20
CA PHE A 95 0.75 -11.59 15.00
C PHE A 95 1.37 -12.79 14.28
N GLU A 96 2.71 -12.84 14.18
CA GLU A 96 3.44 -14.00 13.63
C GLU A 96 3.10 -15.27 14.43
N ASP A 97 3.04 -15.19 15.77
CA ASP A 97 2.65 -16.31 16.63
C ASP A 97 1.19 -16.73 16.43
N TRP A 98 0.29 -15.76 16.31
CA TRP A 98 -1.14 -16.01 16.08
C TRP A 98 -1.38 -16.69 14.72
N ILE A 99 -0.74 -16.20 13.65
CA ILE A 99 -0.76 -16.86 12.33
C ILE A 99 -0.14 -18.25 12.39
N GLY A 100 0.98 -18.42 13.11
CA GLY A 100 1.62 -19.70 13.31
C GLY A 100 0.74 -20.73 14.02
N TYR A 101 -0.10 -20.28 14.97
CA TYR A 101 -1.10 -21.13 15.62
C TYR A 101 -2.18 -21.59 14.62
N PHE A 102 -2.71 -20.70 13.81
CA PHE A 102 -3.68 -21.06 12.78
C PHE A 102 -3.10 -22.01 11.74
N TYR A 103 -1.88 -21.76 11.29
CA TYR A 103 -1.17 -22.63 10.35
C TYR A 103 -1.00 -24.05 10.89
N LYS A 104 -0.57 -24.19 12.16
CA LYS A 104 -0.44 -25.50 12.79
C LYS A 104 -1.79 -26.22 12.91
N SER A 105 -2.83 -25.49 13.22
CA SER A 105 -4.19 -26.03 13.29
C SER A 105 -4.69 -26.55 11.94
N GLU A 106 -4.25 -25.96 10.84
CA GLU A 106 -4.62 -26.38 9.49
C GLU A 106 -3.86 -27.62 9.02
N ILE A 107 -2.56 -27.72 9.36
CA ILE A 107 -1.70 -28.84 8.93
C ILE A 107 -1.78 -30.07 9.85
N ASP A 108 -2.21 -29.93 11.10
CA ASP A 108 -2.32 -31.02 12.06
C ASP A 108 -3.80 -31.39 12.33
N PRO A 109 -4.29 -32.51 11.76
CA PRO A 109 -5.68 -32.95 11.92
C PRO A 109 -6.10 -33.16 13.37
N SER A 110 -5.14 -33.30 14.31
CA SER A 110 -5.47 -33.45 15.74
C SER A 110 -5.92 -32.12 16.39
N PHE A 111 -5.63 -30.99 15.76
CA PHE A 111 -5.94 -29.65 16.28
C PHE A 111 -7.24 -29.05 15.76
N ALA A 112 -7.67 -29.37 14.55
CA ALA A 112 -8.85 -28.74 13.97
C ALA A 112 -9.82 -29.74 13.33
N SER A 113 -11.08 -29.60 13.69
CA SER A 113 -12.18 -30.30 13.03
C SER A 113 -12.79 -29.50 11.86
N LYS A 114 -12.37 -28.27 11.65
CA LYS A 114 -12.94 -27.34 10.65
C LYS A 114 -11.85 -26.58 9.94
N SER A 115 -12.02 -26.35 8.63
CA SER A 115 -11.14 -25.48 7.84
C SER A 115 -11.13 -24.05 8.38
N ILE A 116 -9.98 -23.39 8.30
CA ILE A 116 -9.76 -22.05 8.81
C ILE A 116 -9.70 -21.06 7.63
N PHE A 117 -10.53 -20.04 7.70
CA PHE A 117 -10.55 -18.96 6.73
C PHE A 117 -10.11 -17.65 7.38
N LEU A 118 -9.20 -16.91 6.75
CA LEU A 118 -8.82 -15.59 7.21
C LEU A 118 -9.64 -14.51 6.52
N SER A 119 -10.03 -13.50 7.27
CA SER A 119 -10.70 -12.30 6.75
C SER A 119 -10.03 -11.04 7.25
N ILE A 120 -10.08 -9.99 6.46
CA ILE A 120 -9.49 -8.68 6.79
C ILE A 120 -10.55 -7.58 6.71
N ASP A 121 -10.38 -6.54 7.51
CA ASP A 121 -11.15 -5.31 7.39
C ASP A 121 -10.61 -4.37 6.29
N THR A 122 -11.29 -3.25 6.10
CA THR A 122 -10.93 -2.21 5.13
C THR A 122 -9.55 -1.60 5.41
N ASN A 123 -9.17 -1.42 6.69
CA ASN A 123 -7.87 -0.88 7.07
C ASN A 123 -6.72 -1.79 6.65
N MET A 124 -6.89 -3.11 6.80
CA MET A 124 -5.88 -4.08 6.39
C MET A 124 -5.67 -4.12 4.88
N ALA A 125 -6.73 -3.85 4.10
CA ALA A 125 -6.59 -3.69 2.66
C ALA A 125 -5.75 -2.44 2.30
N TYR A 126 -5.91 -1.34 3.03
CA TYR A 126 -5.07 -0.15 2.88
C TYR A 126 -3.61 -0.41 3.26
N TYR A 127 -3.33 -1.27 4.22
CA TYR A 127 -1.95 -1.65 4.58
C TYR A 127 -1.38 -2.77 3.73
N ARG A 128 -2.13 -3.33 2.79
CA ARG A 128 -1.66 -4.41 1.91
C ARG A 128 -1.13 -5.61 2.70
N LEU A 129 -1.81 -5.98 3.79
CA LEU A 129 -1.33 -6.94 4.77
C LEU A 129 -0.98 -8.29 4.13
N ILE A 130 -1.88 -8.88 3.38
CA ILE A 130 -1.70 -10.23 2.86
C ILE A 130 -0.69 -10.24 1.70
N SER A 131 -0.83 -9.29 0.75
CA SER A 131 0.02 -9.27 -0.45
C SER A 131 1.47 -8.79 -0.21
N ARG A 132 1.76 -8.17 0.96
CA ARG A 132 3.06 -7.53 1.21
C ARG A 132 3.80 -8.08 2.43
N ARG A 133 3.10 -8.74 3.34
CA ARG A 133 3.67 -9.20 4.60
C ARG A 133 3.92 -10.71 4.66
N PHE A 134 3.29 -11.47 3.79
CA PHE A 134 3.63 -12.86 3.59
C PHE A 134 4.79 -13.01 2.58
N PRO A 135 5.68 -14.00 2.74
CA PRO A 135 5.62 -15.05 3.76
C PRO A 135 5.94 -14.56 5.18
N ILE A 136 5.41 -15.29 6.17
CA ILE A 136 5.67 -15.11 7.59
C ILE A 136 6.55 -16.28 8.08
N GLU A 137 7.67 -15.97 8.70
CA GLU A 137 8.54 -16.98 9.33
C GLU A 137 8.13 -17.13 10.81
N ASN A 138 7.71 -18.32 11.20
CA ASN A 138 7.37 -18.63 12.58
C ASN A 138 7.81 -20.05 12.96
N ASN A 139 8.61 -20.18 14.01
CA ASN A 139 9.09 -21.47 14.56
C ASN A 139 9.63 -22.45 13.50
N GLY A 140 10.37 -21.96 12.51
CA GLY A 140 10.96 -22.77 11.43
C GLY A 140 10.01 -23.04 10.26
N TYR A 141 8.77 -22.59 10.30
CA TYR A 141 7.83 -22.62 9.19
C TYR A 141 7.94 -21.34 8.37
N ASN A 142 7.90 -21.47 7.05
CA ASN A 142 7.81 -20.35 6.10
C ASN A 142 6.39 -20.31 5.54
N ILE A 143 5.49 -19.64 6.26
CA ILE A 143 4.04 -19.63 6.04
C ILE A 143 3.71 -18.67 4.89
N GLN A 144 3.14 -19.22 3.81
CA GLN A 144 2.74 -18.46 2.64
C GLN A 144 1.30 -17.95 2.78
N ALA A 145 0.95 -16.88 2.07
CA ALA A 145 -0.45 -16.45 1.99
C ALA A 145 -1.35 -17.54 1.38
N SER A 146 -0.81 -18.35 0.47
CA SER A 146 -1.55 -19.46 -0.17
C SER A 146 -1.81 -20.66 0.74
N ASP A 147 -1.27 -20.67 1.96
CA ASP A 147 -1.49 -21.76 2.92
C ASP A 147 -2.81 -21.60 3.67
N PHE A 148 -3.54 -20.52 3.43
CA PHE A 148 -4.85 -20.25 4.03
C PHE A 148 -5.90 -20.03 2.96
N ASP A 149 -7.14 -20.34 3.31
CA ASP A 149 -8.32 -19.87 2.62
C ASP A 149 -8.72 -18.45 3.12
N TYR A 150 -9.41 -17.69 2.28
CA TYR A 150 -9.78 -16.32 2.60
C TYR A 150 -11.25 -16.04 2.40
N LEU A 151 -11.81 -15.18 3.27
CA LEU A 151 -13.13 -14.58 3.11
C LEU A 151 -12.99 -13.08 2.85
N LEU A 152 -13.73 -12.59 1.87
CA LEU A 152 -13.80 -11.18 1.55
C LEU A 152 -15.24 -10.68 1.69
N SER A 153 -15.48 -9.82 2.68
CA SER A 153 -16.78 -9.18 2.86
C SER A 153 -17.08 -8.21 1.72
N SER A 154 -18.27 -8.30 1.14
CA SER A 154 -18.74 -7.34 0.15
C SER A 154 -18.90 -5.92 0.72
N ILE A 155 -18.96 -5.78 2.04
CA ILE A 155 -18.99 -4.49 2.74
C ILE A 155 -17.63 -3.80 2.60
N VAL A 156 -16.53 -4.51 2.88
CA VAL A 156 -15.16 -4.02 2.67
C VAL A 156 -14.95 -3.59 1.21
N GLU A 157 -15.44 -4.39 0.26
CA GLU A 157 -15.41 -4.00 -1.17
C GLU A 157 -16.17 -2.70 -1.42
N GLY A 158 -17.38 -2.59 -0.85
CA GLY A 158 -18.26 -1.42 -1.04
C GLY A 158 -17.70 -0.13 -0.44
N GLU A 159 -17.05 -0.20 0.71
CA GLU A 159 -16.38 0.96 1.33
C GLU A 159 -15.24 1.47 0.46
N ILE A 160 -14.39 0.58 -0.05
CA ILE A 160 -13.30 0.94 -0.95
C ILE A 160 -13.85 1.52 -2.25
N ASP A 161 -14.88 0.91 -2.85
CA ASP A 161 -15.48 1.37 -4.10
C ASP A 161 -16.16 2.75 -3.98
N HIS A 162 -16.68 3.09 -2.79
CA HIS A 162 -17.28 4.38 -2.53
C HIS A 162 -16.30 5.54 -2.79
N HIS A 163 -15.04 5.39 -2.39
CA HIS A 163 -14.00 6.42 -2.52
C HIS A 163 -13.34 6.48 -3.91
N ILE A 164 -13.52 5.48 -4.77
CA ILE A 164 -12.85 5.44 -6.09
C ILE A 164 -13.28 6.59 -7.02
N LYS A 165 -14.44 7.20 -6.78
CA LYS A 165 -15.04 8.18 -7.68
C LYS A 165 -14.69 9.63 -7.37
N ASP A 166 -14.06 9.91 -6.25
CA ASP A 166 -13.76 11.28 -5.82
C ASP A 166 -12.67 11.92 -6.68
N LYS A 167 -12.99 13.06 -7.29
CA LYS A 167 -12.11 13.76 -8.23
C LYS A 167 -11.91 15.22 -7.85
N TYR A 168 -10.71 15.72 -8.12
CA TYR A 168 -10.43 17.14 -8.05
C TYR A 168 -11.23 17.92 -9.11
N SER A 169 -11.84 19.01 -8.72
CA SER A 169 -12.36 20.00 -9.64
C SER A 169 -11.23 20.83 -10.27
N ASN A 170 -11.55 21.64 -11.29
CA ASN A 170 -10.59 22.61 -11.84
C ASN A 170 -10.14 23.64 -10.77
N MET A 171 -11.06 23.99 -9.87
CA MET A 171 -10.76 24.91 -8.77
C MET A 171 -9.76 24.27 -7.79
N ASP A 172 -9.93 23.00 -7.44
CA ASP A 172 -9.01 22.25 -6.56
C ASP A 172 -7.58 22.28 -7.13
N ILE A 173 -7.42 21.98 -8.42
CA ILE A 173 -6.12 21.98 -9.10
C ILE A 173 -5.50 23.39 -9.09
N LYS A 174 -6.32 24.44 -9.30
CA LYS A 174 -5.86 25.82 -9.21
C LYS A 174 -5.40 26.17 -7.80
N MET A 175 -6.20 25.87 -6.79
CA MET A 175 -5.91 26.13 -5.39
C MET A 175 -4.66 25.37 -4.93
N MET A 176 -4.52 24.11 -5.33
CA MET A 176 -3.31 23.32 -5.08
C MET A 176 -2.06 24.05 -5.61
N GLY A 177 -2.12 24.59 -6.81
CA GLY A 177 -1.01 25.36 -7.39
C GLY A 177 -0.72 26.68 -6.68
N MET A 178 -1.72 27.29 -6.04
CA MET A 178 -1.55 28.55 -5.29
C MET A 178 -0.95 28.35 -3.90
N TYR A 179 -1.32 27.26 -3.23
CA TYR A 179 -0.97 27.02 -1.83
C TYR A 179 0.14 26.00 -1.61
N THR A 180 0.61 25.35 -2.67
CA THR A 180 1.71 24.39 -2.59
C THR A 180 2.81 24.70 -3.60
N LYS A 181 3.97 24.06 -3.43
CA LYS A 181 5.11 24.15 -4.35
C LYS A 181 5.08 23.10 -5.48
N ILE A 182 3.92 22.46 -5.70
CA ILE A 182 3.79 21.34 -6.64
C ILE A 182 4.08 21.72 -8.10
N GLY A 183 3.88 23.02 -8.45
CA GLY A 183 4.12 23.51 -9.80
C GLY A 183 3.30 22.77 -10.86
N ASP A 184 3.90 22.53 -12.02
CA ASP A 184 3.22 21.92 -13.17
C ASP A 184 2.95 20.42 -12.99
N ILE A 185 3.57 19.78 -12.00
CA ILE A 185 3.27 18.37 -11.66
C ILE A 185 1.76 18.16 -11.43
N ARG A 186 1.05 19.16 -10.87
CA ARG A 186 -0.40 19.10 -10.64
C ARG A 186 -1.24 18.78 -11.88
N TYR A 187 -0.77 19.15 -13.07
CA TYR A 187 -1.48 18.86 -14.32
C TYR A 187 -1.41 17.39 -14.74
N ASN A 188 -0.46 16.65 -14.17
CA ASN A 188 -0.34 15.20 -14.38
C ASN A 188 -1.28 14.38 -13.48
N PHE A 189 -1.97 15.00 -12.50
CA PHE A 189 -3.03 14.33 -11.74
C PHE A 189 -4.24 14.04 -12.61
N ASN A 190 -4.01 13.30 -13.67
CA ASN A 190 -5.06 12.93 -14.59
C ASN A 190 -6.00 11.90 -13.96
N ASN A 191 -7.23 11.94 -14.40
CA ASN A 191 -8.40 11.42 -13.71
C ASN A 191 -8.67 12.09 -12.36
N ARG A 192 -7.84 13.05 -11.96
CA ARG A 192 -8.03 13.95 -10.82
C ARG A 192 -8.40 13.25 -9.52
N GLY A 193 -7.95 12.00 -9.33
CA GLY A 193 -8.27 11.24 -8.12
C GLY A 193 -7.75 11.94 -6.87
N LYS A 194 -8.68 12.29 -5.96
CA LYS A 194 -8.35 12.81 -4.63
C LYS A 194 -7.52 11.82 -3.82
N LEU A 195 -7.00 12.24 -2.68
CA LEU A 195 -6.18 11.38 -1.82
C LEU A 195 -6.91 10.09 -1.45
N MET A 196 -8.19 10.19 -1.06
CA MET A 196 -9.00 9.01 -0.73
C MET A 196 -9.19 8.09 -1.94
N THR A 197 -9.38 8.64 -3.16
CA THR A 197 -9.41 7.83 -4.39
C THR A 197 -8.09 7.08 -4.62
N ARG A 198 -6.96 7.74 -4.38
CA ARG A 198 -5.64 7.08 -4.53
C ARG A 198 -5.45 5.98 -3.50
N LYS A 199 -5.84 6.23 -2.24
CA LYS A 199 -5.86 5.21 -1.18
C LYS A 199 -6.80 4.05 -1.55
N ALA A 200 -8.00 4.32 -2.02
CA ALA A 200 -8.95 3.29 -2.45
C ALA A 200 -8.43 2.45 -3.63
N LYS A 201 -7.84 3.08 -4.65
CA LYS A 201 -7.17 2.37 -5.75
C LYS A 201 -5.99 1.52 -5.26
N PHE A 202 -5.29 1.96 -4.24
CA PHE A 202 -4.23 1.20 -3.59
C PHE A 202 -4.80 -0.03 -2.85
N ALA A 203 -5.84 0.13 -2.04
CA ALA A 203 -6.52 -0.97 -1.35
C ALA A 203 -7.15 -1.97 -2.33
N THR A 204 -7.70 -1.50 -3.47
CA THR A 204 -8.24 -2.38 -4.53
C THR A 204 -7.20 -3.40 -5.03
N GLN A 205 -5.90 -3.08 -4.97
CA GLN A 205 -4.85 -4.03 -5.36
C GLN A 205 -4.79 -5.22 -4.39
N GLU A 206 -5.03 -4.99 -3.08
CA GLU A 206 -5.14 -6.07 -2.09
C GLU A 206 -6.35 -6.95 -2.36
N LEU A 207 -7.51 -6.34 -2.62
CA LEU A 207 -8.73 -7.09 -2.96
C LEU A 207 -8.54 -7.93 -4.23
N ASN A 208 -7.85 -7.39 -5.22
CA ASN A 208 -7.53 -8.12 -6.46
C ASN A 208 -6.56 -9.28 -6.21
N TYR A 209 -5.61 -9.12 -5.28
CA TYR A 209 -4.73 -10.19 -4.86
C TYR A 209 -5.50 -11.31 -4.16
N LEU A 210 -6.35 -10.96 -3.18
CA LEU A 210 -7.18 -11.92 -2.47
C LEU A 210 -8.09 -12.69 -3.44
N ARG A 211 -8.82 -11.98 -4.32
CA ARG A 211 -9.74 -12.62 -5.29
C ARG A 211 -9.03 -13.39 -6.39
N GLY A 212 -8.01 -12.78 -7.00
CA GLY A 212 -7.41 -13.28 -8.23
C GLY A 212 -6.24 -14.24 -8.03
N LYS A 213 -5.55 -14.18 -6.89
CA LYS A 213 -4.40 -15.04 -6.58
C LYS A 213 -4.73 -16.09 -5.51
N LEU A 214 -5.54 -15.71 -4.53
CA LEU A 214 -5.85 -16.56 -3.39
C LEU A 214 -7.30 -17.11 -3.45
N ASN A 215 -8.07 -16.80 -4.49
CA ASN A 215 -9.43 -17.29 -4.72
C ASN A 215 -10.37 -17.05 -3.51
N ALA A 216 -10.22 -15.91 -2.83
CA ALA A 216 -11.01 -15.57 -1.66
C ALA A 216 -12.51 -15.72 -1.93
N ALA A 217 -13.20 -16.44 -1.05
CA ALA A 217 -14.64 -16.60 -1.11
C ALA A 217 -15.33 -15.29 -0.70
N ARG A 218 -16.37 -14.89 -1.44
CA ARG A 218 -17.09 -13.65 -1.17
C ARG A 218 -18.25 -13.88 -0.20
N VAL A 219 -18.25 -13.11 0.89
CA VAL A 219 -19.33 -13.05 1.84
C VAL A 219 -20.21 -11.84 1.53
N LYS A 220 -21.52 -12.08 1.33
CA LYS A 220 -22.49 -11.02 1.01
C LYS A 220 -22.92 -10.30 2.28
N GLY A 221 -22.95 -9.00 2.27
CA GLY A 221 -23.49 -8.12 3.31
C GLY A 221 -24.07 -6.84 2.67
N ASN A 222 -24.89 -6.13 3.44
CA ASN A 222 -25.43 -4.84 3.03
C ASN A 222 -24.46 -3.72 3.40
N VAL A 223 -24.25 -2.74 2.51
CA VAL A 223 -23.34 -1.60 2.73
C VAL A 223 -24.16 -0.38 3.11
N SER A 224 -23.89 0.22 4.26
CA SER A 224 -24.35 1.56 4.59
C SER A 224 -23.42 2.60 3.96
N LYS A 225 -24.00 3.59 3.28
CA LYS A 225 -23.22 4.73 2.71
C LYS A 225 -23.00 5.87 3.69
N THR A 226 -23.72 5.85 4.82
CA THR A 226 -23.77 6.98 5.76
C THR A 226 -23.34 6.63 7.17
N ASP A 227 -23.18 5.34 7.48
CA ASP A 227 -22.96 4.84 8.82
C ASP A 227 -21.87 3.77 8.80
N SER A 228 -20.64 4.18 9.12
CA SER A 228 -19.48 3.29 9.16
C SER A 228 -19.56 2.29 10.31
N GLU A 229 -20.11 2.68 11.46
CA GLU A 229 -20.24 1.81 12.64
C GLU A 229 -21.18 0.61 12.34
N LYS A 230 -22.25 0.84 11.57
CA LYS A 230 -23.07 -0.26 11.06
C LYS A 230 -22.33 -1.19 10.12
N ASN A 231 -21.46 -0.65 9.27
CA ASN A 231 -20.65 -1.48 8.39
C ASN A 231 -19.75 -2.42 9.20
N ASP A 232 -19.12 -1.90 10.25
CA ASP A 232 -18.25 -2.68 11.13
C ASP A 232 -19.00 -3.87 11.76
N ILE A 233 -20.19 -3.62 12.31
CA ILE A 233 -21.06 -4.65 12.86
C ILE A 233 -21.44 -5.67 11.77
N TRP A 234 -21.89 -5.20 10.62
CA TRP A 234 -22.35 -6.08 9.53
C TRP A 234 -21.24 -6.91 8.90
N ILE A 235 -20.00 -6.42 8.89
CA ILE A 235 -18.83 -7.22 8.48
C ILE A 235 -18.75 -8.45 9.37
N ILE A 236 -18.75 -8.27 10.69
CA ILE A 236 -18.62 -9.35 11.66
C ILE A 236 -19.82 -10.30 11.59
N GLU A 237 -21.05 -9.78 11.60
CA GLU A 237 -22.28 -10.59 11.49
C GLU A 237 -22.30 -11.45 10.21
N SER A 238 -21.83 -10.87 9.08
CA SER A 238 -21.78 -11.61 7.81
C SER A 238 -20.75 -12.74 7.83
N LEU A 239 -19.61 -12.54 8.49
CA LEU A 239 -18.57 -13.55 8.67
C LEU A 239 -19.05 -14.66 9.61
N GLU A 240 -19.67 -14.31 10.73
CA GLU A 240 -20.26 -15.24 11.69
C GLU A 240 -21.29 -16.14 10.99
N GLN A 241 -22.28 -15.53 10.32
CA GLN A 241 -23.32 -16.28 9.61
C GLN A 241 -22.73 -17.22 8.54
N PHE A 242 -21.70 -16.77 7.82
CA PHE A 242 -21.02 -17.60 6.83
C PHE A 242 -20.31 -18.78 7.49
N GLY A 243 -19.59 -18.53 8.59
CA GLY A 243 -18.89 -19.54 9.39
C GLY A 243 -19.83 -20.64 9.89
N TRP A 244 -20.97 -20.24 10.47
CA TRP A 244 -22.01 -21.16 10.90
C TRP A 244 -22.60 -21.99 9.75
N THR A 245 -22.98 -21.31 8.65
CA THR A 245 -23.63 -21.96 7.50
C THR A 245 -22.71 -22.97 6.81
N LYS A 246 -21.42 -22.70 6.75
CA LYS A 246 -20.41 -23.52 6.06
C LYS A 246 -19.67 -24.47 6.99
N ASN A 247 -19.92 -24.38 8.31
CA ASN A 247 -19.20 -25.13 9.34
C ASN A 247 -17.67 -24.96 9.24
N ILE A 248 -17.22 -23.70 9.15
CA ILE A 248 -15.80 -23.30 9.08
C ILE A 248 -15.45 -22.40 10.26
N ASN A 249 -14.16 -22.30 10.58
CA ASN A 249 -13.63 -21.31 11.50
C ASN A 249 -13.17 -20.07 10.72
N VAL A 250 -13.47 -18.88 11.26
CA VAL A 250 -13.04 -17.61 10.66
C VAL A 250 -12.07 -16.93 11.61
N GLY A 251 -10.88 -16.56 11.11
CA GLY A 251 -9.94 -15.69 11.82
C GLY A 251 -10.05 -14.28 11.23
N PHE A 252 -10.33 -13.28 12.06
CA PHE A 252 -10.50 -11.91 11.62
C PHE A 252 -9.31 -11.02 11.99
N ILE A 253 -8.84 -10.19 11.06
CA ILE A 253 -7.67 -9.33 11.24
C ILE A 253 -8.06 -7.88 10.98
N SER A 254 -7.80 -7.01 11.95
CA SER A 254 -8.08 -5.57 11.86
C SER A 254 -6.97 -4.73 12.52
N ALA A 255 -7.00 -3.41 12.33
CA ALA A 255 -6.27 -2.44 13.14
C ALA A 255 -7.25 -1.58 13.98
N ASP A 256 -8.54 -1.83 13.90
CA ASP A 256 -9.54 -1.13 14.67
C ASP A 256 -9.94 -1.94 15.92
N ARG A 257 -9.78 -1.33 17.08
CA ARG A 257 -10.14 -1.96 18.37
C ARG A 257 -11.65 -2.20 18.50
N ASN A 258 -12.49 -1.34 17.90
CA ASN A 258 -13.93 -1.53 17.94
C ASN A 258 -14.35 -2.79 17.19
N MET A 259 -13.69 -3.07 16.06
CA MET A 259 -13.88 -4.33 15.32
C MET A 259 -13.52 -5.56 16.16
N GLY A 260 -12.49 -5.46 17.02
CA GLY A 260 -12.14 -6.51 17.98
C GLY A 260 -13.28 -6.81 18.96
N ASN A 261 -13.91 -5.77 19.51
CA ASN A 261 -15.06 -5.94 20.42
C ASN A 261 -16.24 -6.63 19.73
N HIS A 262 -16.53 -6.28 18.47
CA HIS A 262 -17.60 -6.93 17.70
C HIS A 262 -17.26 -8.40 17.41
N ALA A 263 -16.01 -8.71 17.05
CA ALA A 263 -15.55 -10.07 16.79
C ALA A 263 -15.60 -10.94 18.05
N GLU A 264 -15.22 -10.38 19.21
CA GLU A 264 -15.30 -11.06 20.52
C GLU A 264 -16.74 -11.43 20.87
N ASN A 265 -17.69 -10.49 20.69
CA ASN A 265 -19.11 -10.74 20.94
C ASN A 265 -19.71 -11.81 20.02
N ALA A 266 -19.18 -11.96 18.80
CA ALA A 266 -19.57 -12.99 17.83
C ALA A 266 -18.75 -14.28 17.95
N GLU A 267 -17.91 -14.42 18.99
CA GLU A 267 -17.04 -15.58 19.22
C GLU A 267 -16.11 -15.89 18.03
N ILE A 268 -15.79 -14.88 17.21
CA ILE A 268 -14.84 -15.02 16.09
C ILE A 268 -13.43 -14.77 16.61
N PRO A 269 -12.48 -15.71 16.45
CA PRO A 269 -11.07 -15.48 16.72
C PRO A 269 -10.55 -14.27 15.91
N TYR A 270 -9.93 -13.31 16.59
CA TYR A 270 -9.47 -12.09 15.94
C TYR A 270 -8.07 -11.67 16.40
N PHE A 271 -7.44 -10.85 15.59
CA PHE A 271 -6.18 -10.18 15.92
C PHE A 271 -6.23 -8.70 15.55
N ILE A 272 -5.93 -7.85 16.52
CA ILE A 272 -5.83 -6.40 16.30
C ILE A 272 -4.36 -6.01 16.15
N LEU A 273 -4.00 -5.57 14.94
CA LEU A 273 -2.68 -5.03 14.64
C LEU A 273 -2.55 -3.61 15.19
N GLU A 274 -1.48 -3.36 15.93
CA GLU A 274 -1.22 -2.05 16.53
C GLU A 274 -0.37 -1.19 15.58
N ILE A 275 -0.97 -0.09 15.11
CA ILE A 275 -0.27 0.88 14.24
C ILE A 275 0.87 1.51 15.03
N PRO A 276 2.13 1.46 14.53
CA PRO A 276 3.30 1.90 15.30
C PRO A 276 3.18 3.36 15.73
N HIS A 277 3.37 3.60 17.02
CA HIS A 277 3.39 4.97 17.57
C HIS A 277 4.68 5.69 17.18
N ASN A 278 5.81 4.99 17.26
CA ASN A 278 7.12 5.51 16.95
C ASN A 278 7.67 4.86 15.67
N ILE A 279 8.20 5.67 14.78
CA ILE A 279 8.84 5.19 13.56
C ILE A 279 10.36 5.21 13.79
N PRO A 280 11.06 4.06 13.67
CA PRO A 280 12.52 4.02 13.75
C PRO A 280 13.12 4.96 12.69
N ARG A 281 14.06 5.81 13.10
CA ARG A 281 14.67 6.78 12.18
C ARG A 281 15.51 6.13 11.08
N LYS A 282 16.07 4.95 11.36
CA LYS A 282 16.89 4.19 10.42
C LYS A 282 16.41 2.75 10.31
N ASN A 283 16.38 2.24 9.09
CA ASN A 283 15.99 0.87 8.78
C ASN A 283 16.93 0.31 7.72
N VAL A 284 17.23 -0.99 7.80
CA VAL A 284 18.00 -1.71 6.78
C VAL A 284 17.08 -2.71 6.11
N VAL A 285 16.88 -2.57 4.81
CA VAL A 285 15.91 -3.35 4.06
C VAL A 285 16.47 -3.89 2.75
N ASN A 286 15.75 -4.82 2.15
CA ASN A 286 16.05 -5.33 0.82
C ASN A 286 15.44 -4.44 -0.28
N GLU A 287 15.76 -4.76 -1.51
CA GLU A 287 15.34 -4.04 -2.70
C GLU A 287 13.82 -4.10 -2.94
N ASP A 288 13.16 -5.20 -2.55
CA ASP A 288 11.71 -5.36 -2.68
C ASP A 288 10.94 -4.33 -1.85
N VAL A 289 11.41 -4.06 -0.63
CA VAL A 289 10.82 -3.03 0.24
C VAL A 289 10.99 -1.63 -0.36
N ILE A 290 12.17 -1.30 -0.91
CA ILE A 290 12.40 -0.01 -1.58
C ILE A 290 11.50 0.16 -2.80
N LYS A 291 11.38 -0.86 -3.63
CA LYS A 291 10.49 -0.89 -4.78
C LYS A 291 9.03 -0.63 -4.37
N ASN A 292 8.55 -1.35 -3.35
CA ASN A 292 7.21 -1.15 -2.82
C ASN A 292 7.02 0.27 -2.32
N LEU A 293 7.98 0.79 -1.56
CA LEU A 293 7.93 2.12 -0.97
C LEU A 293 7.89 3.23 -2.04
N LEU A 294 8.74 3.15 -3.06
CA LEU A 294 8.73 4.12 -4.17
C LEU A 294 7.38 4.12 -4.90
N HIS A 295 6.81 2.94 -5.17
CA HIS A 295 5.47 2.81 -5.76
C HIS A 295 4.40 3.44 -4.86
N ASP A 296 4.38 3.09 -3.57
CA ASP A 296 3.35 3.51 -2.63
C ASP A 296 3.39 5.03 -2.41
N LEU A 297 4.59 5.58 -2.21
CA LEU A 297 4.78 7.03 -2.10
C LEU A 297 4.38 7.75 -3.39
N ALA A 298 4.80 7.26 -4.55
CA ALA A 298 4.42 7.87 -5.82
C ALA A 298 2.91 7.86 -6.01
N LEU A 299 2.21 6.79 -5.65
CA LEU A 299 0.76 6.70 -5.79
C LEU A 299 0.03 7.61 -4.79
N ILE A 300 0.38 7.55 -3.52
CA ILE A 300 -0.31 8.32 -2.46
C ILE A 300 -0.02 9.82 -2.57
N PHE A 301 1.23 10.21 -2.83
CA PHE A 301 1.60 11.61 -3.06
C PHE A 301 1.33 12.08 -4.51
N GLY A 302 0.87 11.17 -5.39
CA GLY A 302 0.64 11.43 -6.81
C GLY A 302 1.90 11.44 -7.65
N ALA A 303 2.99 11.95 -7.11
CA ALA A 303 4.34 11.87 -7.66
C ALA A 303 5.37 11.98 -6.54
N VAL A 304 6.61 11.54 -6.80
CA VAL A 304 7.79 11.78 -5.96
C VAL A 304 8.97 12.18 -6.82
N LYS A 305 9.87 13.01 -6.28
CA LYS A 305 11.12 13.41 -6.93
C LYS A 305 12.28 12.66 -6.31
N LEU A 306 13.22 12.27 -7.17
CA LEU A 306 14.51 11.71 -6.80
C LEU A 306 15.58 12.64 -7.39
N PRO A 307 16.00 13.70 -6.66
CA PRO A 307 16.82 14.77 -7.20
C PRO A 307 18.16 14.29 -7.74
N GLU A 308 18.87 13.43 -7.01
CA GLU A 308 20.20 12.91 -7.39
C GLU A 308 20.14 12.02 -8.64
N LEU A 309 18.96 11.45 -8.92
CA LEU A 309 18.69 10.67 -10.12
C LEU A 309 18.07 11.51 -11.24
N GLU A 310 17.90 12.81 -11.02
CA GLU A 310 17.18 13.70 -11.93
C GLU A 310 15.88 13.11 -12.45
N THR A 311 15.15 12.43 -11.57
CA THR A 311 13.96 11.61 -11.91
C THR A 311 12.75 12.08 -11.13
N THR A 312 11.58 12.09 -11.80
CA THR A 312 10.28 12.21 -11.16
C THR A 312 9.46 10.95 -11.45
N MET A 313 8.98 10.29 -10.40
CA MET A 313 8.09 9.14 -10.50
C MET A 313 6.65 9.57 -10.25
N PHE A 314 5.77 9.29 -11.19
CA PHE A 314 4.34 9.58 -11.11
C PHE A 314 3.58 8.30 -10.76
N GLY A 315 2.85 8.31 -9.66
CA GLY A 315 1.89 7.26 -9.32
C GLY A 315 0.53 7.46 -9.96
N VAL A 316 0.24 8.71 -10.37
CA VAL A 316 -0.94 9.07 -11.17
C VAL A 316 -0.48 9.91 -12.37
N TRP A 317 -1.05 9.62 -13.55
CA TRP A 317 -0.74 10.36 -14.78
C TRP A 317 -1.90 10.30 -15.79
N GLY A 318 -1.81 11.14 -16.82
CA GLY A 318 -2.74 11.14 -17.94
C GLY A 318 -2.78 9.80 -18.66
N GLY A 319 -3.96 9.17 -18.69
CA GLY A 319 -4.16 7.88 -19.34
C GLY A 319 -3.79 6.65 -18.50
N LYS A 320 -3.49 6.80 -17.19
CA LYS A 320 -3.33 5.65 -16.30
C LYS A 320 -4.63 4.83 -16.27
N THR A 321 -4.52 3.55 -16.61
CA THR A 321 -5.65 2.62 -16.74
C THR A 321 -5.78 1.72 -15.50
N ASP A 322 -6.89 0.97 -15.41
CA ASP A 322 -7.04 -0.06 -14.36
C ASP A 322 -6.02 -1.19 -14.51
N PHE A 323 -5.52 -1.44 -15.73
CA PHE A 323 -4.42 -2.38 -15.97
C PHE A 323 -3.12 -1.89 -15.30
N ASP A 324 -2.81 -0.59 -15.43
CA ASP A 324 -1.64 0.01 -14.77
C ASP A 324 -1.74 -0.04 -13.25
N TYR A 325 -2.95 0.19 -12.70
CA TYR A 325 -3.17 0.04 -11.26
C TYR A 325 -2.97 -1.41 -10.81
N ARG A 326 -3.51 -2.40 -11.54
CA ARG A 326 -3.34 -3.83 -11.22
C ARG A 326 -1.89 -4.29 -11.27
N ASN A 327 -1.09 -3.73 -12.17
CA ASN A 327 0.34 -4.03 -12.29
C ASN A 327 1.23 -3.16 -11.40
N GLU A 328 0.64 -2.39 -10.50
CA GLU A 328 1.37 -1.47 -9.61
C GLU A 328 2.36 -0.60 -10.40
N SER A 329 1.90 -0.03 -11.52
CA SER A 329 2.75 0.72 -12.43
C SER A 329 2.98 2.15 -11.94
N VAL A 330 4.19 2.64 -12.15
CA VAL A 330 4.58 4.05 -12.02
C VAL A 330 5.13 4.55 -13.36
N LYS A 331 4.92 5.84 -13.65
CA LYS A 331 5.51 6.48 -14.82
C LYS A 331 6.71 7.30 -14.37
N ALA A 332 7.90 6.99 -14.89
CA ALA A 332 9.09 7.74 -14.57
C ALA A 332 9.42 8.72 -15.70
N TRP A 333 9.62 9.98 -15.34
CA TRP A 333 10.29 10.96 -16.15
C TRP A 333 11.75 11.06 -15.69
N VAL A 334 12.68 10.67 -16.57
CA VAL A 334 14.12 10.74 -16.31
C VAL A 334 14.70 11.82 -17.21
N ASN A 335 15.59 12.67 -16.65
CA ASN A 335 16.18 13.78 -17.40
C ASN A 335 16.84 13.26 -18.69
N PRO A 336 16.48 13.82 -19.86
CA PRO A 336 17.10 13.49 -21.13
C PRO A 336 18.63 13.70 -21.07
N ASN A 337 19.35 12.77 -21.68
CA ASN A 337 20.82 12.77 -21.76
C ASN A 337 21.58 12.39 -20.47
N SER A 338 20.90 12.09 -19.36
CA SER A 338 21.55 11.49 -18.19
C SER A 338 22.11 10.10 -18.50
N SER A 339 23.13 9.66 -17.76
CA SER A 339 23.67 8.30 -17.89
C SER A 339 22.59 7.26 -17.53
N LEU A 340 21.78 7.56 -16.54
CA LEU A 340 20.65 6.73 -16.11
C LEU A 340 19.63 6.52 -17.25
N GLU A 341 19.28 7.58 -17.98
CA GLU A 341 18.37 7.48 -19.13
C GLU A 341 18.88 6.52 -20.20
N LYS A 342 20.19 6.65 -20.54
CA LYS A 342 20.81 5.80 -21.57
C LYS A 342 20.78 4.33 -21.19
N GLY A 343 21.10 4.02 -19.93
CA GLY A 343 21.05 2.66 -19.40
C GLY A 343 19.63 2.09 -19.42
N LEU A 344 18.66 2.82 -18.88
CA LEU A 344 17.26 2.42 -18.83
C LEU A 344 16.66 2.19 -20.24
N LYS A 345 16.97 3.05 -21.21
CA LYS A 345 16.52 2.84 -22.61
C LYS A 345 16.98 1.50 -23.18
N LYS A 346 18.23 1.12 -22.89
CA LYS A 346 18.78 -0.18 -23.31
C LYS A 346 18.03 -1.33 -22.65
N ASP A 347 17.83 -1.25 -21.34
CA ASP A 347 17.18 -2.31 -20.56
C ASP A 347 15.69 -2.48 -20.94
N VAL A 348 14.96 -1.36 -21.12
CA VAL A 348 13.57 -1.37 -21.62
C VAL A 348 13.48 -2.00 -23.01
N LYS A 349 14.44 -1.69 -23.91
CA LYS A 349 14.47 -2.29 -25.26
C LYS A 349 14.66 -3.81 -25.18
N ILE A 350 15.56 -4.29 -24.31
CA ILE A 350 15.78 -5.72 -24.09
C ILE A 350 14.50 -6.37 -23.53
N LEU A 351 13.89 -5.79 -22.51
CA LEU A 351 12.65 -6.32 -21.94
C LEU A 351 11.52 -6.45 -22.96
N ARG A 352 11.35 -5.44 -23.82
CA ARG A 352 10.33 -5.47 -24.86
C ARG A 352 10.61 -6.57 -25.90
N SER A 353 11.87 -6.80 -26.26
CA SER A 353 12.24 -7.87 -27.17
C SER A 353 12.01 -9.28 -26.59
N LEU A 354 12.10 -9.43 -25.26
CA LEU A 354 11.86 -10.70 -24.56
C LEU A 354 10.37 -11.02 -24.35
N LYS A 355 9.51 -9.98 -24.30
CA LYS A 355 8.06 -10.16 -24.10
C LYS A 355 7.32 -10.55 -25.38
N GLY A 356 8.00 -10.54 -26.55
CA GLY A 356 7.38 -10.79 -27.87
C GLY A 356 6.42 -9.67 -28.29
N PRO A 357 5.95 -9.65 -29.55
CA PRO A 357 4.91 -8.73 -29.99
C PRO A 357 3.57 -9.00 -29.29
#